data_9d9f398455792be0fc1becb1ee570cac
#
_entry.id   9d9f398455792be0fc1becb1ee570cac
#
_cell.length_a   1.000
_cell.length_b   1.000
_cell.length_c   1.000
_cell.angle_alpha   90.00
_cell.angle_beta   90.00
_cell.angle_gamma   90.00
#
_symmetry.space_group_name_H-M   'P 1'
#
loop_
_entity.id
_entity.type
_entity.pdbx_description
1 polymer ?
#
loop_
_entity_poly.entity_id
_entity_poly.type
_entity_poly.pdbx_seq_one_letter_code
_entity_poly.pdbx_strand_id
1 'polypeptide(L)'
;MSRSALQNDGFVAKIADYITKKVADKLTGMCKTDRENFEKYWDDISPFIKYGCLKDEKFKSKMKDYILFKDLDDKYMTMKEYLETVDTPEAEVVEKGEEDKDSEPQEPPKTVIYYVTDRKQQSQYINLFREENKNAFVLTHSIDQPFISSLEMGDDNVKFQRIDAQVTEDFVEEMSEEEIKEKKDTLTEIFKKALGKENLDVRVEKMKNEKIASMTTMSEETRRMQDMMKMYAMNGMGAMGDFGGETLVLNVANPLVQYVESHKDGDKTDLFCKQLYDLAMISHKPLEPEEMTEFVMRSNEIMELLAKEK
;
A
#
# COMPACT_ATOMS: atom_id res chain seq x y z
N MET A 1 23.38 20.40 36.85
CA MET A 1 23.75 20.06 35.45
C MET A 1 22.50 20.08 34.59
N SER A 2 22.49 20.82 33.49
CA SER A 2 21.33 20.81 32.58
C SER A 2 21.35 19.56 31.70
N ARG A 3 20.16 19.11 31.26
CA ARG A 3 20.00 17.94 30.38
C ARG A 3 20.78 18.08 29.06
N SER A 4 20.91 19.30 28.54
CA SER A 4 21.69 19.64 27.33
C SER A 4 23.22 19.55 27.55
N ALA A 5 23.72 19.78 28.76
CA ALA A 5 25.15 19.64 29.05
C ALA A 5 25.58 18.16 29.10
N LEU A 6 24.70 17.26 29.56
CA LEU A 6 24.92 15.81 29.52
C LEU A 6 24.90 15.23 28.12
N GLN A 7 24.08 15.76 27.21
CA GLN A 7 24.01 15.29 25.85
C GLN A 7 25.26 15.60 24.98
N ASN A 8 26.00 16.64 25.36
CA ASN A 8 27.22 17.07 24.64
C ASN A 8 28.52 16.58 25.32
N ASP A 9 28.41 15.78 26.38
CA ASP A 9 29.59 15.23 27.07
C ASP A 9 30.18 14.05 26.30
N GLY A 10 31.43 14.15 25.86
CA GLY A 10 32.11 13.11 25.09
C GLY A 10 32.25 11.77 25.82
N PHE A 11 32.17 11.76 27.17
CA PHE A 11 32.16 10.55 27.95
C PHE A 11 30.79 9.86 27.91
N VAL A 12 29.71 10.62 27.97
CA VAL A 12 28.35 10.12 27.85
C VAL A 12 28.12 9.54 26.47
N ALA A 13 28.63 10.19 25.41
CA ALA A 13 28.56 9.67 24.02
C ALA A 13 29.27 8.30 23.91
N LYS A 14 30.48 8.14 24.49
CA LYS A 14 31.19 6.85 24.50
C LYS A 14 30.45 5.74 25.25
N ILE A 15 29.79 6.07 26.36
CA ILE A 15 28.96 5.12 27.10
C ILE A 15 27.75 4.73 26.25
N ALA A 16 27.08 5.69 25.62
CA ALA A 16 25.94 5.44 24.76
C ALA A 16 26.34 4.50 23.60
N ASP A 17 27.43 4.78 22.89
CA ASP A 17 27.96 3.93 21.81
C ASP A 17 28.24 2.50 22.30
N TYR A 18 28.85 2.36 23.50
CA TYR A 18 29.14 1.06 24.08
C TYR A 18 27.85 0.28 24.39
N ILE A 19 26.87 0.93 25.01
CA ILE A 19 25.56 0.31 25.36
C ILE A 19 24.85 -0.09 24.06
N THR A 20 24.74 0.82 23.07
CA THR A 20 24.13 0.59 21.78
C THR A 20 24.72 -0.63 21.09
N LYS A 21 26.07 -0.72 21.08
CA LYS A 21 26.76 -1.88 20.53
C LYS A 21 26.39 -3.17 21.26
N LYS A 22 26.40 -3.18 22.60
CA LYS A 22 26.06 -4.36 23.41
C LYS A 22 24.60 -4.79 23.25
N VAL A 23 23.68 -3.84 23.12
CA VAL A 23 22.27 -4.12 22.84
C VAL A 23 22.13 -4.77 21.47
N ALA A 24 22.75 -4.20 20.42
CA ALA A 24 22.72 -4.79 19.08
C ALA A 24 23.31 -6.21 19.08
N ASP A 25 24.48 -6.41 19.70
CA ASP A 25 25.13 -7.73 19.76
C ASP A 25 24.25 -8.77 20.51
N LYS A 26 23.53 -8.34 21.57
CA LYS A 26 22.59 -9.22 22.29
C LYS A 26 21.37 -9.57 21.46
N LEU A 27 20.74 -8.58 20.83
CA LEU A 27 19.53 -8.78 20.00
C LEU A 27 19.81 -9.65 18.77
N THR A 28 20.91 -9.38 18.06
CA THR A 28 21.32 -10.21 16.92
C THR A 28 21.68 -11.64 17.34
N GLY A 29 22.30 -11.79 18.51
CA GLY A 29 22.56 -13.09 19.11
C GLY A 29 21.26 -13.85 19.40
N MET A 30 20.28 -13.22 20.04
CA MET A 30 18.96 -13.84 20.32
C MET A 30 18.24 -14.24 19.04
N CYS A 31 18.23 -13.39 18.02
CA CYS A 31 17.61 -13.70 16.74
C CYS A 31 18.22 -14.96 16.09
N LYS A 32 19.54 -15.19 16.27
CA LYS A 32 20.25 -16.34 15.70
C LYS A 32 20.12 -17.63 16.51
N THR A 33 20.14 -17.53 17.84
CA THR A 33 20.31 -18.70 18.71
C THR A 33 19.09 -19.03 19.54
N ASP A 34 18.12 -18.09 19.63
CA ASP A 34 16.92 -18.21 20.47
C ASP A 34 15.76 -17.43 19.81
N ARG A 35 15.47 -17.82 18.57
CA ARG A 35 14.50 -17.14 17.70
C ARG A 35 13.11 -17.07 18.35
N GLU A 36 12.67 -18.15 18.99
CA GLU A 36 11.35 -18.23 19.62
C GLU A 36 11.17 -17.17 20.70
N ASN A 37 12.16 -17.01 21.59
CA ASN A 37 12.11 -15.98 22.61
C ASN A 37 12.26 -14.56 22.00
N PHE A 38 13.02 -14.40 20.94
CA PHE A 38 13.15 -13.14 20.25
C PHE A 38 11.81 -12.69 19.64
N GLU A 39 11.09 -13.59 18.99
CA GLU A 39 9.76 -13.34 18.43
C GLU A 39 8.73 -13.01 19.51
N LYS A 40 8.78 -13.71 20.64
CA LYS A 40 7.84 -13.51 21.78
C LYS A 40 7.84 -12.08 22.30
N TYR A 41 9.00 -11.41 22.31
CA TYR A 41 9.14 -10.06 22.83
C TYR A 41 9.20 -9.00 21.72
N TRP A 42 9.18 -9.43 20.44
CA TRP A 42 9.44 -8.55 19.32
C TRP A 42 8.44 -7.40 19.23
N ASP A 43 7.15 -7.65 19.39
CA ASP A 43 6.13 -6.62 19.30
C ASP A 43 6.34 -5.49 20.33
N ASP A 44 6.79 -5.83 21.53
CA ASP A 44 7.02 -4.88 22.60
C ASP A 44 8.29 -4.02 22.37
N ILE A 45 9.32 -4.61 21.75
CA ILE A 45 10.62 -3.96 21.60
C ILE A 45 10.84 -3.35 20.21
N SER A 46 10.14 -3.83 19.19
CA SER A 46 10.37 -3.44 17.80
C SER A 46 10.28 -1.94 17.53
N PRO A 47 9.34 -1.17 18.14
CA PRO A 47 9.28 0.28 17.91
C PRO A 47 10.55 0.99 18.40
N PHE A 48 11.11 0.56 19.52
CA PHE A 48 12.35 1.12 20.07
C PHE A 48 13.57 0.77 19.24
N ILE A 49 13.61 -0.46 18.72
CA ILE A 49 14.70 -0.92 17.84
C ILE A 49 14.66 -0.16 16.52
N LYS A 50 13.47 -0.05 15.89
CA LYS A 50 13.28 0.73 14.66
C LYS A 50 13.64 2.19 14.85
N TYR A 51 13.23 2.80 15.99
CA TYR A 51 13.64 4.15 16.34
C TYR A 51 15.16 4.28 16.51
N GLY A 52 15.80 3.31 17.16
CA GLY A 52 17.27 3.24 17.30
C GLY A 52 17.97 3.21 15.94
N CYS A 53 17.45 2.42 14.98
CA CYS A 53 17.97 2.35 13.63
C CYS A 53 17.84 3.69 12.88
N LEU A 54 16.76 4.45 13.12
CA LEU A 54 16.57 5.77 12.52
C LEU A 54 17.49 6.85 13.12
N LYS A 55 17.98 6.65 14.34
CA LYS A 55 18.84 7.61 15.06
C LYS A 55 20.33 7.32 14.95
N ASP A 56 20.70 6.07 14.76
CA ASP A 56 22.10 5.62 14.75
C ASP A 56 22.36 4.67 13.59
N GLU A 57 23.11 5.13 12.60
CA GLU A 57 23.41 4.37 11.39
C GLU A 57 24.29 3.12 11.68
N LYS A 58 25.14 3.18 12.74
CA LYS A 58 25.93 2.01 13.16
C LYS A 58 25.03 0.94 13.80
N PHE A 59 24.01 1.36 14.53
CA PHE A 59 23.00 0.45 15.07
C PHE A 59 22.17 -0.16 13.94
N LYS A 60 21.70 0.67 13.00
CA LYS A 60 20.97 0.24 11.82
C LYS A 60 21.75 -0.81 11.01
N SER A 61 23.02 -0.54 10.70
CA SER A 61 23.85 -1.47 9.91
C SER A 61 24.02 -2.83 10.58
N LYS A 62 23.95 -2.90 11.91
CA LYS A 62 23.98 -4.15 12.67
C LYS A 62 22.65 -4.87 12.77
N MET A 63 21.56 -4.11 12.86
CA MET A 63 20.23 -4.63 13.16
C MET A 63 19.39 -4.92 11.92
N LYS A 64 19.62 -4.26 10.78
CA LYS A 64 18.75 -4.31 9.60
C LYS A 64 18.40 -5.73 9.14
N ASP A 65 19.35 -6.66 9.19
CA ASP A 65 19.17 -8.04 8.76
C ASP A 65 18.46 -8.92 9.81
N TYR A 66 18.21 -8.39 11.00
CA TYR A 66 17.59 -9.08 12.14
C TYR A 66 16.29 -8.44 12.59
N ILE A 67 15.82 -7.44 11.87
CA ILE A 67 14.49 -6.85 12.07
C ILE A 67 13.46 -7.86 11.60
N LEU A 68 12.48 -8.15 12.47
CA LEU A 68 11.38 -9.02 12.13
C LEU A 68 10.18 -8.20 11.67
N PHE A 69 9.48 -8.75 10.71
CA PHE A 69 8.20 -8.29 10.23
C PHE A 69 7.19 -9.42 10.38
N LYS A 70 5.95 -9.11 10.69
CA LYS A 70 4.86 -10.08 10.60
C LYS A 70 4.36 -10.15 9.17
N ASP A 71 4.09 -11.32 8.69
CA ASP A 71 3.41 -11.56 7.43
C ASP A 71 1.87 -11.53 7.58
N LEU A 72 1.15 -11.83 6.51
CA LEU A 72 -0.32 -11.88 6.50
C LEU A 72 -0.90 -12.98 7.41
N ASP A 73 -0.10 -14.02 7.74
CA ASP A 73 -0.47 -15.14 8.61
C ASP A 73 0.09 -15.01 10.03
N ASP A 74 0.55 -13.81 10.41
CA ASP A 74 1.15 -13.49 11.72
C ASP A 74 2.46 -14.25 12.02
N LYS A 75 3.14 -14.77 11.01
CA LYS A 75 4.46 -15.37 11.16
C LYS A 75 5.53 -14.28 11.08
N TYR A 76 6.55 -14.41 11.93
CA TYR A 76 7.69 -13.51 11.90
C TYR A 76 8.72 -13.94 10.86
N MET A 77 9.18 -12.99 10.05
CA MET A 77 10.27 -13.18 9.11
C MET A 77 11.14 -11.93 9.01
N THR A 78 12.37 -12.09 8.63
CA THR A 78 13.26 -11.00 8.25
C THR A 78 12.99 -10.58 6.81
N MET A 79 13.46 -9.40 6.42
CA MET A 79 13.38 -8.96 5.02
C MET A 79 14.08 -9.96 4.08
N LYS A 80 15.20 -10.54 4.50
CA LYS A 80 15.90 -11.54 3.71
C LYS A 80 15.07 -12.81 3.50
N GLU A 81 14.46 -13.34 4.57
CA GLU A 81 13.57 -14.50 4.49
C GLU A 81 12.37 -14.23 3.58
N TYR A 82 11.83 -13.00 3.57
CA TYR A 82 10.76 -12.59 2.66
C TYR A 82 11.23 -12.57 1.20
N LEU A 83 12.39 -11.97 0.92
CA LEU A 83 12.96 -11.90 -0.44
C LEU A 83 13.28 -13.27 -1.03
N GLU A 84 13.54 -14.28 -0.21
CA GLU A 84 13.72 -15.67 -0.65
C GLU A 84 12.39 -16.33 -1.09
N THR A 85 11.24 -15.76 -0.72
CA THR A 85 9.90 -16.25 -1.11
C THR A 85 9.29 -15.52 -2.30
N VAL A 86 9.88 -14.41 -2.72
CA VAL A 86 9.41 -13.59 -3.84
C VAL A 86 10.31 -13.85 -5.04
N ASP A 87 9.69 -14.11 -6.19
CA ASP A 87 10.42 -14.17 -7.46
C ASP A 87 11.09 -12.81 -7.69
N THR A 88 12.40 -12.75 -7.60
CA THR A 88 13.16 -11.56 -7.99
C THR A 88 12.97 -11.40 -9.50
N PRO A 89 12.54 -10.21 -9.99
CA PRO A 89 12.52 -9.98 -11.42
C PRO A 89 13.92 -10.25 -11.96
N GLU A 90 14.06 -11.25 -12.83
CA GLU A 90 15.30 -11.44 -13.58
C GLU A 90 15.54 -10.12 -14.32
N ALA A 91 16.70 -9.52 -14.09
CA ALA A 91 17.12 -8.37 -14.87
C ALA A 91 17.15 -8.84 -16.33
N GLU A 92 16.13 -8.48 -17.11
CA GLU A 92 16.21 -8.65 -18.55
C GLU A 92 17.46 -7.88 -18.99
N VAL A 93 18.48 -8.63 -19.37
CA VAL A 93 19.66 -8.09 -20.02
C VAL A 93 19.18 -7.66 -21.40
N VAL A 94 18.68 -6.43 -21.47
CA VAL A 94 18.44 -5.78 -22.76
C VAL A 94 19.83 -5.64 -23.38
N GLU A 95 20.16 -6.54 -24.29
CA GLU A 95 21.31 -6.39 -25.18
C GLU A 95 21.17 -5.01 -25.85
N LYS A 96 22.09 -4.11 -25.51
CA LYS A 96 22.16 -2.78 -26.10
C LYS A 96 22.33 -2.91 -27.60
N GLY A 97 21.21 -2.86 -28.32
CA GLY A 97 21.19 -2.45 -29.71
C GLY A 97 21.60 -0.98 -29.75
N GLU A 98 22.65 -0.67 -30.52
CA GLU A 98 23.09 0.71 -30.78
C GLU A 98 21.92 1.49 -31.41
N GLU A 99 21.74 2.75 -30.94
CA GLU A 99 20.85 3.79 -31.45
C GLU A 99 19.53 3.99 -30.69
N ASP A 100 19.64 4.64 -29.50
CA ASP A 100 18.73 5.76 -29.15
C ASP A 100 19.37 6.60 -28.02
N LYS A 101 19.77 7.82 -28.36
CA LYS A 101 20.56 8.73 -27.47
C LYS A 101 19.70 9.61 -26.56
N ASP A 102 18.39 9.43 -26.51
CA ASP A 102 17.47 10.28 -25.73
C ASP A 102 16.55 9.52 -24.74
N SER A 103 16.83 8.25 -24.46
CA SER A 103 16.13 7.56 -23.37
C SER A 103 16.82 7.87 -22.04
N GLU A 104 16.08 8.45 -21.09
CA GLU A 104 16.50 8.56 -19.69
C GLU A 104 16.95 7.17 -19.19
N PRO A 105 18.01 7.08 -18.37
CA PRO A 105 18.47 5.80 -17.85
C PRO A 105 17.34 5.15 -17.06
N GLN A 106 16.79 4.06 -17.57
CA GLN A 106 15.83 3.25 -16.83
C GLN A 106 16.52 2.71 -15.57
N GLU A 107 15.97 3.05 -14.39
CA GLU A 107 16.45 2.46 -13.15
C GLU A 107 16.32 0.93 -13.22
N PRO A 108 17.28 0.18 -12.67
CA PRO A 108 17.18 -1.28 -12.63
C PRO A 108 15.88 -1.70 -11.91
N PRO A 109 15.25 -2.80 -12.32
CA PRO A 109 14.01 -3.27 -11.71
C PRO A 109 14.24 -3.55 -10.22
N LYS A 110 13.45 -2.89 -9.36
CA LYS A 110 13.54 -3.05 -7.89
C LYS A 110 12.59 -4.17 -7.46
N THR A 111 13.03 -5.00 -6.54
CA THR A 111 12.13 -5.98 -5.92
C THR A 111 11.12 -5.27 -5.04
N VAL A 112 9.83 -5.49 -5.32
CA VAL A 112 8.75 -4.86 -4.56
C VAL A 112 8.43 -5.69 -3.32
N ILE A 113 8.50 -5.05 -2.15
CA ILE A 113 8.08 -5.61 -0.86
C ILE A 113 6.72 -5.01 -0.52
N TYR A 114 5.70 -5.85 -0.51
CA TYR A 114 4.34 -5.40 -0.21
C TYR A 114 4.10 -5.27 1.29
N TYR A 115 3.27 -4.29 1.68
CA TYR A 115 2.89 -4.12 3.08
C TYR A 115 1.45 -3.67 3.29
N VAL A 116 0.93 -3.95 4.49
CA VAL A 116 -0.40 -3.63 5.00
C VAL A 116 -0.27 -2.72 6.21
N THR A 117 -1.09 -1.69 6.31
CA THR A 117 -1.15 -0.79 7.48
C THR A 117 -2.40 -1.00 8.34
N ASP A 118 -3.51 -1.40 7.74
CA ASP A 118 -4.76 -1.72 8.41
C ASP A 118 -5.40 -2.97 7.80
N ARG A 119 -5.36 -4.09 8.53
CA ARG A 119 -5.89 -5.37 8.05
C ARG A 119 -7.39 -5.37 7.83
N LYS A 120 -8.16 -4.57 8.58
CA LYS A 120 -9.61 -4.53 8.45
C LYS A 120 -10.00 -3.76 7.20
N GLN A 121 -9.44 -2.58 7.05
CA GLN A 121 -9.70 -1.71 5.92
C GLN A 121 -9.18 -2.29 4.60
N GLN A 122 -7.99 -2.89 4.63
CA GLN A 122 -7.35 -3.48 3.46
C GLN A 122 -7.71 -4.95 3.23
N SER A 123 -8.77 -5.45 3.85
CA SER A 123 -9.14 -6.88 3.81
C SER A 123 -9.38 -7.41 2.40
N GLN A 124 -9.95 -6.61 1.51
CA GLN A 124 -10.19 -6.98 0.11
C GLN A 124 -8.87 -7.25 -0.63
N TYR A 125 -7.90 -6.37 -0.44
CA TYR A 125 -6.56 -6.52 -1.05
C TYR A 125 -5.78 -7.69 -0.44
N ILE A 126 -5.89 -7.90 0.88
CA ILE A 126 -5.30 -9.06 1.55
C ILE A 126 -5.84 -10.37 0.98
N ASN A 127 -7.15 -10.44 0.70
CA ASN A 127 -7.76 -11.64 0.10
C ASN A 127 -7.23 -11.87 -1.32
N LEU A 128 -7.08 -10.83 -2.14
CA LEU A 128 -6.47 -10.94 -3.46
C LEU A 128 -5.04 -11.50 -3.38
N PHE A 129 -4.22 -10.97 -2.46
CA PHE A 129 -2.86 -11.44 -2.25
C PHE A 129 -2.82 -12.92 -1.86
N ARG A 130 -3.73 -13.35 -0.98
CA ARG A 130 -3.85 -14.76 -0.57
C ARG A 130 -4.30 -15.68 -1.69
N GLU A 131 -5.23 -15.25 -2.55
CA GLU A 131 -5.70 -16.01 -3.71
C GLU A 131 -4.56 -16.30 -4.70
N GLU A 132 -3.62 -15.37 -4.85
CA GLU A 132 -2.45 -15.52 -5.72
C GLU A 132 -1.19 -16.01 -4.94
N ASN A 133 -1.35 -16.54 -3.72
CA ASN A 133 -0.25 -16.99 -2.86
C ASN A 133 0.85 -15.94 -2.63
N LYS A 134 0.50 -14.67 -2.69
CA LYS A 134 1.41 -13.56 -2.38
C LYS A 134 1.36 -13.19 -0.91
N ASN A 135 2.48 -12.71 -0.40
CA ASN A 135 2.61 -12.28 0.98
C ASN A 135 2.89 -10.77 1.09
N ALA A 136 2.66 -10.22 2.27
CA ALA A 136 2.95 -8.82 2.57
C ALA A 136 3.32 -8.65 4.05
N PHE A 137 4.10 -7.62 4.37
CA PHE A 137 4.39 -7.28 5.75
C PHE A 137 3.25 -6.50 6.39
N VAL A 138 3.01 -6.73 7.67
CA VAL A 138 2.01 -5.99 8.46
C VAL A 138 2.72 -4.93 9.27
N LEU A 139 2.53 -3.67 8.89
CA LEU A 139 3.20 -2.48 9.39
C LEU A 139 2.17 -1.53 10.00
N THR A 140 1.76 -1.80 11.24
CA THR A 140 0.67 -1.06 11.91
C THR A 140 1.14 0.09 12.79
N HIS A 141 2.45 0.21 13.02
CA HIS A 141 3.03 1.22 13.91
C HIS A 141 3.44 2.48 13.14
N SER A 142 3.23 3.66 13.71
CA SER A 142 3.63 4.94 13.09
C SER A 142 5.13 5.04 12.79
N ILE A 143 5.97 4.29 13.51
CA ILE A 143 7.42 4.23 13.27
C ILE A 143 7.77 3.42 12.02
N ASP A 144 6.87 2.57 11.53
CA ASP A 144 7.16 1.66 10.42
C ASP A 144 7.39 2.43 9.12
N GLN A 145 6.58 3.45 8.85
CA GLN A 145 6.71 4.28 7.64
C GLN A 145 8.11 4.93 7.50
N PRO A 146 8.60 5.74 8.46
CA PRO A 146 9.93 6.29 8.35
C PRO A 146 11.01 5.22 8.35
N PHE A 147 10.77 4.07 9.00
CA PHE A 147 11.72 2.97 9.02
C PHE A 147 11.88 2.30 7.66
N ILE A 148 10.79 1.92 6.99
CA ILE A 148 10.88 1.31 5.64
C ILE A 148 11.45 2.31 4.61
N SER A 149 11.11 3.60 4.70
CA SER A 149 11.74 4.63 3.86
C SER A 149 13.24 4.71 4.06
N SER A 150 13.71 4.55 5.31
CA SER A 150 15.15 4.49 5.61
C SER A 150 15.80 3.21 5.08
N LEU A 151 15.08 2.08 5.00
CA LEU A 151 15.59 0.86 4.38
C LEU A 151 15.74 1.01 2.87
N GLU A 152 14.74 1.59 2.19
CA GLU A 152 14.79 1.88 0.74
C GLU A 152 15.97 2.80 0.37
N MET A 153 16.22 3.84 1.19
CA MET A 153 17.37 4.74 1.00
C MET A 153 18.73 4.04 1.15
N GLY A 154 18.76 2.93 1.85
CA GLY A 154 19.97 2.15 2.12
C GLY A 154 20.17 0.95 1.21
N ASP A 155 19.19 0.62 0.36
CA ASP A 155 19.25 -0.48 -0.59
C ASP A 155 18.44 -0.14 -1.85
N ASP A 156 19.14 0.19 -2.92
CA ASP A 156 18.54 0.60 -4.18
C ASP A 156 17.80 -0.54 -4.92
N ASN A 157 17.93 -1.79 -4.44
CA ASN A 157 17.31 -2.96 -5.08
C ASN A 157 15.91 -3.26 -4.56
N VAL A 158 15.45 -2.61 -3.49
CA VAL A 158 14.13 -2.86 -2.90
C VAL A 158 13.26 -1.61 -2.91
N LYS A 159 11.96 -1.83 -3.04
CA LYS A 159 10.94 -0.78 -2.93
C LYS A 159 9.79 -1.33 -2.07
N PHE A 160 9.36 -0.56 -1.08
CA PHE A 160 8.17 -0.90 -0.31
C PHE A 160 6.93 -0.30 -0.97
N GLN A 161 5.90 -1.12 -1.14
CA GLN A 161 4.64 -0.71 -1.75
C GLN A 161 3.46 -1.24 -0.93
N ARG A 162 2.53 -0.35 -0.62
CA ARG A 162 1.30 -0.78 0.08
C ARG A 162 0.43 -1.59 -0.88
N ILE A 163 -0.23 -2.64 -0.37
CA ILE A 163 -1.01 -3.59 -1.20
C ILE A 163 -2.15 -2.95 -1.99
N ASP A 164 -2.59 -1.76 -1.61
CA ASP A 164 -3.64 -0.99 -2.29
C ASP A 164 -3.09 0.19 -3.12
N ALA A 165 -1.78 0.24 -3.35
CA ALA A 165 -1.17 1.30 -4.15
C ALA A 165 -1.48 1.18 -5.63
N GLN A 166 -1.49 -0.05 -6.14
CA GLN A 166 -1.90 -0.36 -7.52
C GLN A 166 -2.33 -1.82 -7.64
N VAL A 167 -3.13 -2.11 -8.66
CA VAL A 167 -3.41 -3.49 -9.06
C VAL A 167 -2.17 -4.03 -9.77
N THR A 168 -1.62 -5.13 -9.27
CA THR A 168 -0.45 -5.77 -9.86
C THR A 168 -0.84 -6.62 -11.07
N GLU A 169 0.08 -6.82 -12.00
CA GLU A 169 -0.12 -7.63 -13.20
C GLU A 169 -0.58 -9.07 -12.90
N ASP A 170 -0.16 -9.60 -11.75
CA ASP A 170 -0.57 -10.94 -11.32
C ASP A 170 -2.08 -11.11 -11.08
N PHE A 171 -2.81 -10.02 -10.82
CA PHE A 171 -4.25 -10.06 -10.56
C PHE A 171 -5.10 -9.81 -11.79
N VAL A 172 -4.48 -9.49 -12.92
CA VAL A 172 -5.18 -9.12 -14.17
C VAL A 172 -4.87 -10.10 -15.28
N GLU A 173 -5.75 -10.16 -16.26
CA GLU A 173 -5.54 -10.80 -17.54
C GLU A 173 -5.13 -9.74 -18.56
N GLU A 174 -4.36 -10.16 -19.56
CA GLU A 174 -3.95 -9.28 -20.64
C GLU A 174 -5.15 -8.80 -21.46
N MET A 175 -5.14 -7.52 -21.79
CA MET A 175 -6.08 -6.88 -22.71
C MET A 175 -5.29 -6.08 -23.76
N SER A 176 -5.84 -5.94 -24.96
CA SER A 176 -5.21 -5.07 -25.95
C SER A 176 -5.32 -3.59 -25.53
N GLU A 177 -4.31 -2.79 -25.89
CA GLU A 177 -4.31 -1.34 -25.59
C GLU A 177 -5.54 -0.62 -26.15
N GLU A 178 -6.03 -1.06 -27.32
CA GLU A 178 -7.22 -0.50 -27.97
C GLU A 178 -8.48 -0.77 -27.13
N GLU A 179 -8.66 -2.00 -26.63
CA GLU A 179 -9.80 -2.37 -25.76
C GLU A 179 -9.74 -1.62 -24.42
N ILE A 180 -8.55 -1.51 -23.81
CA ILE A 180 -8.37 -0.75 -22.56
C ILE A 180 -8.79 0.70 -22.77
N LYS A 181 -8.34 1.32 -23.85
CA LYS A 181 -8.64 2.72 -24.15
C LYS A 181 -10.13 2.96 -24.39
N GLU A 182 -10.76 2.15 -25.25
CA GLU A 182 -12.18 2.29 -25.57
C GLU A 182 -13.07 2.13 -24.33
N LYS A 183 -12.82 1.09 -23.53
CA LYS A 183 -13.56 0.84 -22.28
C LYS A 183 -13.29 1.91 -21.23
N LYS A 184 -12.05 2.36 -21.08
CA LYS A 184 -11.67 3.42 -20.18
C LYS A 184 -12.41 4.71 -20.52
N ASP A 185 -12.39 5.14 -21.77
CA ASP A 185 -13.03 6.39 -22.20
C ASP A 185 -14.54 6.31 -21.94
N THR A 186 -15.18 5.21 -22.33
CA THR A 186 -16.62 4.99 -22.14
C THR A 186 -17.01 4.99 -20.64
N LEU A 187 -16.36 4.17 -19.83
CA LEU A 187 -16.68 4.04 -18.41
C LEU A 187 -16.35 5.31 -17.64
N THR A 188 -15.26 6.01 -17.99
CA THR A 188 -14.91 7.29 -17.37
C THR A 188 -16.00 8.32 -17.57
N GLU A 189 -16.55 8.44 -18.79
CA GLU A 189 -17.63 9.38 -19.09
C GLU A 189 -18.89 9.06 -18.28
N ILE A 190 -19.29 7.78 -18.25
CA ILE A 190 -20.47 7.33 -17.51
C ILE A 190 -20.33 7.61 -16.01
N PHE A 191 -19.21 7.22 -15.41
CA PHE A 191 -18.98 7.41 -13.97
C PHE A 191 -18.85 8.88 -13.59
N LYS A 192 -18.14 9.71 -14.37
CA LYS A 192 -18.06 11.16 -14.14
C LYS A 192 -19.44 11.80 -14.14
N LYS A 193 -20.28 11.46 -15.11
CA LYS A 193 -21.65 11.95 -15.21
C LYS A 193 -22.51 11.52 -14.01
N ALA A 194 -22.52 10.23 -13.69
CA ALA A 194 -23.32 9.66 -12.62
C ALA A 194 -22.95 10.19 -11.21
N LEU A 195 -21.64 10.41 -10.98
CA LEU A 195 -21.09 10.88 -9.71
C LEU A 195 -21.02 12.41 -9.60
N GLY A 196 -21.14 13.14 -10.71
CA GLY A 196 -20.91 14.59 -10.74
C GLY A 196 -19.46 15.00 -10.43
N LYS A 197 -18.49 14.10 -10.66
CA LYS A 197 -17.07 14.29 -10.34
C LYS A 197 -16.24 14.44 -11.63
N GLU A 198 -15.98 15.67 -12.05
CA GLU A 198 -15.22 15.93 -13.30
C GLU A 198 -13.76 15.44 -13.25
N ASN A 199 -13.13 15.49 -12.07
CA ASN A 199 -11.73 15.11 -11.86
C ASN A 199 -11.54 13.65 -11.44
N LEU A 200 -12.55 12.79 -11.66
CA LEU A 200 -12.44 11.36 -11.34
C LEU A 200 -11.40 10.71 -12.24
N ASP A 201 -10.37 10.09 -11.66
CA ASP A 201 -9.46 9.22 -12.38
C ASP A 201 -10.01 7.79 -12.39
N VAL A 202 -10.10 7.19 -13.58
CA VAL A 202 -10.62 5.84 -13.79
C VAL A 202 -9.59 5.01 -14.52
N ARG A 203 -9.33 3.83 -13.98
CA ARG A 203 -8.53 2.78 -14.61
C ARG A 203 -9.42 1.56 -14.86
N VAL A 204 -9.19 0.91 -15.97
CA VAL A 204 -9.96 -0.26 -16.39
C VAL A 204 -9.01 -1.45 -16.43
N GLU A 205 -9.40 -2.53 -15.75
CA GLU A 205 -8.62 -3.77 -15.70
C GLU A 205 -9.54 -4.97 -15.91
N LYS A 206 -9.01 -6.03 -16.48
CA LYS A 206 -9.68 -7.34 -16.54
C LYS A 206 -9.11 -8.21 -15.43
N MET A 207 -9.75 -8.22 -14.27
CA MET A 207 -9.25 -8.98 -13.11
C MET A 207 -9.61 -10.46 -13.25
N LYS A 208 -8.69 -11.33 -12.82
CA LYS A 208 -8.93 -12.79 -12.73
C LYS A 208 -10.10 -13.12 -11.80
N ASN A 209 -10.25 -12.35 -10.72
CA ASN A 209 -11.38 -12.48 -9.80
C ASN A 209 -12.58 -11.63 -10.29
N GLU A 210 -13.51 -12.26 -11.01
CA GLU A 210 -14.72 -11.60 -11.54
C GLU A 210 -15.67 -11.09 -10.45
N LYS A 211 -15.54 -11.53 -9.19
CA LYS A 211 -16.43 -11.10 -8.10
C LYS A 211 -16.13 -9.68 -7.61
N ILE A 212 -14.95 -9.17 -7.89
CA ILE A 212 -14.58 -7.80 -7.55
C ILE A 212 -15.01 -6.92 -8.71
N ALA A 213 -15.97 -6.02 -8.46
CA ALA A 213 -16.47 -5.11 -9.47
C ALA A 213 -15.64 -3.82 -9.59
N SER A 214 -15.24 -3.29 -8.45
CA SER A 214 -14.50 -2.03 -8.35
C SER A 214 -13.60 -2.00 -7.13
N MET A 215 -12.54 -1.23 -7.20
CA MET A 215 -11.64 -0.95 -6.07
C MET A 215 -11.01 0.43 -6.26
N THR A 216 -10.44 0.97 -5.19
CA THR A 216 -9.74 2.26 -5.23
C THR A 216 -8.26 2.04 -4.98
N THR A 217 -7.41 2.59 -5.84
CA THR A 217 -5.97 2.60 -5.65
C THR A 217 -5.46 4.03 -5.46
N MET A 218 -4.32 4.17 -4.82
CA MET A 218 -3.63 5.44 -4.69
C MET A 218 -2.13 5.21 -4.77
N SER A 219 -1.42 5.93 -5.65
CA SER A 219 0.02 5.75 -5.80
C SER A 219 0.76 5.90 -4.47
N GLU A 220 1.84 5.15 -4.30
CA GLU A 220 2.63 5.18 -3.07
C GLU A 220 3.19 6.59 -2.80
N GLU A 221 3.58 7.31 -3.83
CA GLU A 221 4.10 8.67 -3.72
C GLU A 221 3.01 9.66 -3.22
N THR A 222 1.82 9.61 -3.81
CA THR A 222 0.67 10.44 -3.39
C THR A 222 0.32 10.15 -1.93
N ARG A 223 0.32 8.89 -1.55
CA ARG A 223 0.05 8.46 -0.18
C ARG A 223 1.08 8.97 0.81
N ARG A 224 2.37 8.79 0.51
CA ARG A 224 3.46 9.31 1.37
C ARG A 224 3.39 10.82 1.50
N MET A 225 3.02 11.52 0.45
CA MET A 225 2.79 12.96 0.49
C MET A 225 1.61 13.32 1.40
N GLN A 226 0.47 12.61 1.32
CA GLN A 226 -0.67 12.81 2.21
C GLN A 226 -0.32 12.53 3.67
N ASP A 227 0.41 11.45 3.96
CA ASP A 227 0.82 11.10 5.32
C ASP A 227 1.79 12.14 5.91
N MET A 228 2.70 12.66 5.10
CA MET A 228 3.58 13.77 5.48
C MET A 228 2.76 15.03 5.79
N MET A 229 1.77 15.37 4.97
CA MET A 229 0.90 16.54 5.19
C MET A 229 0.02 16.38 6.43
N LYS A 230 -0.53 15.20 6.70
CA LYS A 230 -1.26 14.90 7.93
C LYS A 230 -0.38 15.15 9.16
N MET A 231 0.89 14.75 9.08
CA MET A 231 1.85 14.97 10.16
C MET A 231 2.16 16.47 10.36
N TYR A 232 2.24 17.27 9.29
CA TYR A 232 2.38 18.73 9.38
C TYR A 232 1.12 19.39 9.95
N ALA A 233 -0.07 18.95 9.55
CA ALA A 233 -1.33 19.46 10.09
C ALA A 233 -1.46 19.20 11.60
N MET A 234 -1.06 18.03 12.08
CA MET A 234 -1.02 17.70 13.52
C MET A 234 -0.03 18.58 14.29
N ASN A 235 1.01 19.10 13.66
CA ASN A 235 1.98 20.03 14.26
C ASN A 235 1.53 21.50 14.19
N GLY A 236 0.28 21.79 13.85
CA GLY A 236 -0.32 23.14 13.92
C GLY A 236 -0.12 24.00 12.69
N MET A 237 0.30 23.45 11.54
CA MET A 237 0.49 24.20 10.28
C MET A 237 -0.78 24.33 9.42
N GLY A 238 -1.95 24.00 9.98
CA GLY A 238 -3.24 24.07 9.29
C GLY A 238 -3.56 22.84 8.46
N ALA A 239 -4.84 22.44 8.42
CA ALA A 239 -5.30 21.36 7.56
C ALA A 239 -5.23 21.82 6.10
N MET A 240 -4.36 21.26 5.32
CA MET A 240 -4.43 21.31 3.87
C MET A 240 -5.46 20.27 3.43
N GLY A 241 -6.39 20.67 2.55
CA GLY A 241 -7.50 19.82 2.12
C GLY A 241 -7.07 18.47 1.52
N ASP A 242 -8.03 17.60 1.28
CA ASP A 242 -7.81 16.33 0.59
C ASP A 242 -7.31 16.61 -0.83
N PHE A 243 -6.11 16.13 -1.15
CA PHE A 243 -5.47 16.37 -2.46
C PHE A 243 -5.98 15.42 -3.54
N GLY A 244 -6.92 14.52 -3.21
CA GLY A 244 -7.34 13.49 -4.14
C GLY A 244 -6.19 12.52 -4.49
N GLY A 245 -6.16 12.06 -5.71
CA GLY A 245 -5.13 11.11 -6.20
C GLY A 245 -5.57 9.66 -6.05
N GLU A 246 -6.83 9.45 -5.70
CA GLU A 246 -7.48 8.15 -5.74
C GLU A 246 -7.87 7.83 -7.17
N THR A 247 -7.54 6.64 -7.62
CA THR A 247 -7.93 6.11 -8.93
C THR A 247 -8.99 5.03 -8.71
N LEU A 248 -10.15 5.18 -9.35
CA LEU A 248 -11.18 4.14 -9.37
C LEU A 248 -10.79 3.08 -10.40
N VAL A 249 -10.55 1.86 -9.94
CA VAL A 249 -10.29 0.70 -10.81
C VAL A 249 -11.60 -0.05 -11.02
N LEU A 250 -11.97 -0.25 -12.28
CA LEU A 250 -13.16 -0.97 -12.70
C LEU A 250 -12.77 -2.29 -13.38
N ASN A 251 -13.36 -3.39 -12.90
CA ASN A 251 -13.12 -4.72 -13.44
C ASN A 251 -14.10 -5.02 -14.58
N VAL A 252 -13.65 -5.01 -15.83
CA VAL A 252 -14.50 -5.29 -17.00
C VAL A 252 -14.94 -6.74 -17.11
N ALA A 253 -14.35 -7.67 -16.34
CA ALA A 253 -14.83 -9.04 -16.25
C ALA A 253 -16.10 -9.16 -15.37
N ASN A 254 -16.36 -8.15 -14.51
CA ASN A 254 -17.50 -8.18 -13.59
C ASN A 254 -18.83 -7.86 -14.31
N PRO A 255 -19.90 -8.64 -14.09
CA PRO A 255 -21.19 -8.42 -14.74
C PRO A 255 -21.85 -7.05 -14.47
N LEU A 256 -21.61 -6.44 -13.29
CA LEU A 256 -22.16 -5.12 -12.98
C LEU A 256 -21.48 -4.01 -13.79
N VAL A 257 -20.16 -4.12 -14.00
CA VAL A 257 -19.40 -3.17 -14.83
C VAL A 257 -19.82 -3.32 -16.31
N GLN A 258 -20.00 -4.57 -16.77
CA GLN A 258 -20.50 -4.84 -18.14
C GLN A 258 -21.93 -4.30 -18.33
N TYR A 259 -22.77 -4.39 -17.32
CA TYR A 259 -24.11 -3.78 -17.36
C TYR A 259 -24.01 -2.26 -17.51
N VAL A 260 -23.17 -1.59 -16.73
CA VAL A 260 -22.97 -0.13 -16.82
C VAL A 260 -22.44 0.25 -18.21
N GLU A 261 -21.47 -0.50 -18.73
CA GLU A 261 -20.89 -0.27 -20.08
C GLU A 261 -21.95 -0.37 -21.19
N SER A 262 -22.84 -1.35 -21.09
CA SER A 262 -23.89 -1.61 -22.11
C SER A 262 -25.10 -0.69 -21.99
N HIS A 263 -25.38 -0.16 -20.80
CA HIS A 263 -26.53 0.72 -20.50
C HIS A 263 -26.02 2.10 -20.09
N LYS A 264 -25.50 2.85 -21.04
CA LYS A 264 -24.75 4.11 -20.83
C LYS A 264 -25.52 5.19 -20.06
N ASP A 265 -26.85 5.19 -20.12
CA ASP A 265 -27.73 6.18 -19.54
C ASP A 265 -28.92 5.52 -18.84
N GLY A 266 -29.41 6.11 -17.76
CA GLY A 266 -30.62 5.72 -17.07
C GLY A 266 -30.46 5.66 -15.53
N ASP A 267 -31.59 5.74 -14.83
CA ASP A 267 -31.62 5.79 -13.36
C ASP A 267 -30.92 4.57 -12.72
N LYS A 268 -31.06 3.37 -13.31
CA LYS A 268 -30.39 2.16 -12.82
C LYS A 268 -28.88 2.24 -13.02
N THR A 269 -28.40 2.80 -14.11
CA THR A 269 -26.95 2.95 -14.40
C THR A 269 -26.32 3.91 -13.40
N ASP A 270 -26.96 5.06 -13.14
CA ASP A 270 -26.50 6.01 -12.13
C ASP A 270 -26.45 5.39 -10.73
N LEU A 271 -27.47 4.59 -10.40
CA LEU A 271 -27.56 3.86 -9.14
C LEU A 271 -26.39 2.88 -8.98
N PHE A 272 -26.08 2.10 -10.03
CA PHE A 272 -24.93 1.17 -10.00
C PHE A 272 -23.59 1.90 -9.95
N CYS A 273 -23.40 2.97 -10.70
CA CYS A 273 -22.16 3.74 -10.67
C CYS A 273 -21.87 4.28 -9.27
N LYS A 274 -22.86 4.87 -8.62
CA LYS A 274 -22.74 5.38 -7.25
C LYS A 274 -22.47 4.26 -6.25
N GLN A 275 -23.14 3.11 -6.41
CA GLN A 275 -22.95 1.97 -5.51
C GLN A 275 -21.56 1.36 -5.66
N LEU A 276 -21.11 1.15 -6.90
CA LEU A 276 -19.76 0.61 -7.19
C LEU A 276 -18.66 1.55 -6.70
N TYR A 277 -18.84 2.86 -6.88
CA TYR A 277 -17.91 3.85 -6.36
C TYR A 277 -17.79 3.79 -4.85
N ASP A 278 -18.91 3.81 -4.12
CA ASP A 278 -18.89 3.79 -2.66
C ASP A 278 -18.36 2.46 -2.10
N LEU A 279 -18.67 1.33 -2.75
CA LEU A 279 -18.10 0.03 -2.37
C LEU A 279 -16.57 0.01 -2.54
N ALA A 280 -16.05 0.64 -3.60
CA ALA A 280 -14.61 0.79 -3.79
C ALA A 280 -13.99 1.70 -2.72
N MET A 281 -14.67 2.82 -2.40
CA MET A 281 -14.20 3.77 -1.38
C MET A 281 -14.19 3.17 0.02
N ILE A 282 -15.23 2.41 0.43
CA ILE A 282 -15.30 1.76 1.75
C ILE A 282 -14.11 0.81 1.99
N SER A 283 -13.62 0.16 0.94
CA SER A 283 -12.43 -0.70 1.04
C SER A 283 -11.14 0.10 1.21
N HIS A 284 -11.16 1.39 0.92
CA HIS A 284 -9.99 2.27 0.96
C HIS A 284 -9.98 3.17 2.20
N LYS A 285 -11.10 3.83 2.50
CA LYS A 285 -11.30 4.71 3.67
C LYS A 285 -12.76 4.67 4.13
N PRO A 286 -13.04 4.96 5.42
CA PRO A 286 -14.41 5.15 5.86
C PRO A 286 -15.11 6.27 5.06
N LEU A 287 -16.37 6.07 4.74
CA LEU A 287 -17.19 7.12 4.16
C LEU A 287 -17.50 8.20 5.21
N GLU A 288 -17.64 9.44 4.78
CA GLU A 288 -18.16 10.51 5.63
C GLU A 288 -19.60 10.22 6.06
N PRO A 289 -20.09 10.76 7.19
CA PRO A 289 -21.42 10.43 7.73
C PRO A 289 -22.56 10.61 6.73
N GLU A 290 -22.52 11.67 5.92
CA GLU A 290 -23.49 11.96 4.88
C GLU A 290 -23.43 10.93 3.75
N GLU A 291 -22.24 10.63 3.26
CA GLU A 291 -21.98 9.62 2.21
C GLU A 291 -22.44 8.22 2.68
N MET A 292 -22.17 7.87 3.94
CA MET A 292 -22.62 6.60 4.53
C MET A 292 -24.16 6.51 4.57
N THR A 293 -24.82 7.61 4.90
CA THR A 293 -26.28 7.66 4.92
C THR A 293 -26.86 7.44 3.52
N GLU A 294 -26.32 8.11 2.52
CA GLU A 294 -26.72 7.94 1.11
C GLU A 294 -26.44 6.52 0.61
N PHE A 295 -25.28 5.95 0.96
CA PHE A 295 -24.92 4.57 0.63
C PHE A 295 -25.94 3.56 1.19
N VAL A 296 -26.34 3.71 2.46
CA VAL A 296 -27.34 2.83 3.10
C VAL A 296 -28.71 2.99 2.45
N MET A 297 -29.16 4.22 2.17
CA MET A 297 -30.43 4.48 1.49
C MET A 297 -30.46 3.83 0.10
N ARG A 298 -29.42 4.03 -0.69
CA ARG A 298 -29.28 3.44 -2.02
C ARG A 298 -29.19 1.92 -1.99
N SER A 299 -28.47 1.35 -1.00
CA SER A 299 -28.44 -0.10 -0.82
C SER A 299 -29.83 -0.68 -0.57
N ASN A 300 -30.66 -0.01 0.24
CA ASN A 300 -32.06 -0.40 0.48
C ASN A 300 -32.88 -0.31 -0.82
N GLU A 301 -32.72 0.76 -1.59
CA GLU A 301 -33.42 0.94 -2.87
C GLU A 301 -33.09 -0.20 -3.85
N ILE A 302 -31.80 -0.58 -3.98
CA ILE A 302 -31.37 -1.71 -4.81
C ILE A 302 -32.06 -3.01 -4.35
N MET A 303 -32.09 -3.27 -3.05
CA MET A 303 -32.76 -4.46 -2.51
C MET A 303 -34.29 -4.44 -2.77
N GLU A 304 -34.92 -3.29 -2.70
CA GLU A 304 -36.34 -3.14 -3.03
C GLU A 304 -36.63 -3.40 -4.52
N LEU A 305 -35.74 -2.93 -5.43
CA LEU A 305 -35.87 -3.20 -6.87
C LEU A 305 -35.79 -4.70 -7.11
N LEU A 306 -34.83 -5.40 -6.53
CA LEU A 306 -34.68 -6.86 -6.64
C LEU A 306 -35.88 -7.62 -6.06
N ALA A 307 -36.49 -7.12 -4.97
CA ALA A 307 -37.67 -7.73 -4.36
C ALA A 307 -38.96 -7.54 -5.21
N LYS A 308 -39.01 -6.50 -6.05
CA LYS A 308 -40.14 -6.21 -6.95
C LYS A 308 -40.02 -6.91 -8.33
N GLU A 309 -38.80 -7.32 -8.73
CA GLU A 309 -38.57 -8.13 -9.94
C GLU A 309 -39.02 -9.59 -9.64
N LYS A 310 -40.33 -9.91 -9.93
CA LYS A 310 -40.88 -11.27 -9.90
C LYS A 310 -41.07 -11.78 -11.30
#